data_b9a1c13acdba3629eda3d67e39df7c54
#
_entry.id   b9a1c13acdba3629eda3d67e39df7c54
#
_cell.length_a   1.000
_cell.length_b   1.000
_cell.length_c   1.000
_cell.angle_alpha   90.00
_cell.angle_beta   90.00
_cell.angle_gamma   90.00
#
_symmetry.space_group_name_H-M   'P 1'
#
loop_
_entity.id
_entity.type
_entity.pdbx_description
1 polymer ?
#
loop_
_entity_poly.entity_id
_entity_poly.type
_entity_poly.pdbx_seq_one_letter_code
_entity_poly.pdbx_strand_id
1 'polypeptide(L)' 'LNNRIRELRKPLGLSQHRLAKKVGVTRATINYIEVGKTVPNLLLAYNIANTLGVCIYEVFDFDGTGLCVYSEYHCK' A
#
# COMPACT_ATOMS: atom_id res chain seq x y z
N LEU A 1 2.74 -10.68 -4.19
CA LEU A 1 2.37 -9.37 -4.71
C LEU A 1 3.38 -8.33 -4.25
N ASN A 2 4.05 -7.69 -5.18
CA ASN A 2 5.00 -6.63 -4.87
C ASN A 2 4.25 -5.34 -4.54
N ASN A 3 4.83 -4.56 -3.64
CA ASN A 3 4.21 -3.29 -3.25
C ASN A 3 5.28 -2.28 -2.87
N ARG A 4 4.87 -1.01 -2.80
CA ARG A 4 5.73 0.11 -2.44
C ARG A 4 5.28 0.77 -1.13
N ILE A 5 4.62 0.04 -0.26
CA ILE A 5 4.10 0.60 0.99
C ILE A 5 5.24 1.25 1.79
N ARG A 6 6.35 0.54 1.92
CA ARG A 6 7.50 1.03 2.70
C ARG A 6 8.07 2.32 2.12
N GLU A 7 8.28 2.36 0.80
CA GLU A 7 8.84 3.53 0.13
C GLU A 7 7.90 4.73 0.21
N LEU A 8 6.60 4.48 0.19
CA LEU A 8 5.61 5.55 0.21
C LEU A 8 5.32 6.07 1.62
N ARG A 9 5.40 5.20 2.65
CA ARG A 9 5.12 5.64 4.01
C ARG A 9 6.28 6.38 4.67
N LYS A 10 7.52 6.06 4.30
CA LYS A 10 8.69 6.67 4.91
C LYS A 10 8.74 8.19 4.76
N PRO A 11 8.56 8.75 3.55
CA PRO A 11 8.55 10.21 3.39
C PRO A 11 7.44 10.90 4.18
N LEU A 12 6.36 10.16 4.49
CA LEU A 12 5.24 10.70 5.26
C LEU A 12 5.45 10.59 6.77
N GLY A 13 6.55 9.99 7.20
CA GLY A 13 6.82 9.78 8.62
C GLY A 13 5.92 8.73 9.26
N LEU A 14 5.33 7.85 8.46
CA LEU A 14 4.43 6.80 8.96
C LEU A 14 5.21 5.52 9.24
N SER A 15 5.23 5.10 10.51
CA SER A 15 5.74 3.78 10.87
C SER A 15 4.72 2.70 10.48
N GLN A 16 5.14 1.44 10.50
CA GLN A 16 4.22 0.33 10.30
C GLN A 16 3.06 0.38 11.31
N HIS A 17 3.39 0.69 12.56
CA HIS A 17 2.39 0.79 13.62
C HIS A 17 1.37 1.89 13.34
N ARG A 18 1.84 3.07 12.94
CA ARG A 18 0.95 4.19 12.65
C ARG A 18 0.06 3.92 11.45
N LEU A 19 0.63 3.33 10.39
CA LEU A 19 -0.17 2.96 9.23
C LEU A 19 -1.22 1.93 9.60
N ALA A 20 -0.83 0.92 10.38
CA ALA A 20 -1.76 -0.13 10.84
C ALA A 20 -2.93 0.48 11.61
N LYS A 21 -2.64 1.41 12.51
CA LYS A 21 -3.70 2.10 13.28
C LYS A 21 -4.66 2.86 12.37
N LYS A 22 -4.13 3.53 11.36
CA LYS A 22 -4.96 4.34 10.44
C LYS A 22 -5.89 3.49 9.59
N VAL A 23 -5.46 2.27 9.24
CA VAL A 23 -6.27 1.38 8.40
C VAL A 23 -6.99 0.29 9.19
N GLY A 24 -6.84 0.27 10.52
CA GLY A 24 -7.61 -0.61 11.40
C GLY A 24 -7.13 -2.06 11.47
N VAL A 25 -5.83 -2.29 11.30
CA VAL A 25 -5.23 -3.62 11.39
C VAL A 25 -4.04 -3.60 12.35
N THR A 26 -3.43 -4.76 12.57
CA THR A 26 -2.25 -4.86 13.43
C THR A 26 -0.98 -4.51 12.64
N ARG A 27 0.07 -4.11 13.36
CA ARG A 27 1.37 -3.87 12.77
C ARG A 27 1.89 -5.12 12.05
N ALA A 28 1.66 -6.30 12.63
CA ALA A 28 2.07 -7.57 12.01
C ALA A 28 1.44 -7.75 10.62
N THR A 29 0.17 -7.37 10.49
CA THR A 29 -0.53 -7.43 9.20
C THR A 29 0.16 -6.55 8.15
N ILE A 30 0.51 -5.32 8.52
CA ILE A 30 1.22 -4.41 7.61
C ILE A 30 2.57 -5.01 7.22
N ASN A 31 3.31 -5.54 8.20
CA ASN A 31 4.61 -6.15 7.92
C ASN A 31 4.48 -7.32 6.95
N TYR A 32 3.51 -8.20 7.16
CA TYR A 32 3.31 -9.36 6.28
C TYR A 32 2.95 -8.93 4.85
N ILE A 33 2.18 -7.86 4.71
CA ILE A 33 1.87 -7.32 3.39
C ILE A 33 3.13 -6.75 2.74
N GLU A 34 3.93 -5.98 3.48
CA GLU A 34 5.15 -5.36 2.96
C GLU A 34 6.17 -6.38 2.45
N VAL A 35 6.30 -7.49 3.16
CA VAL A 35 7.26 -8.55 2.76
C VAL A 35 6.68 -9.55 1.77
N GLY A 36 5.42 -9.39 1.38
CA GLY A 36 4.79 -10.25 0.38
C GLY A 36 4.27 -11.58 0.89
N LYS A 37 4.17 -11.76 2.21
CA LYS A 37 3.68 -13.03 2.79
C LYS A 37 2.17 -13.16 2.70
N THR A 38 1.47 -12.04 2.62
CA THR A 38 0.01 -12.04 2.52
C THR A 38 -0.44 -10.97 1.54
N VAL A 39 -1.60 -11.19 0.95
CA VAL A 39 -2.22 -10.24 0.02
C VAL A 39 -3.40 -9.59 0.77
N PRO A 40 -3.48 -8.26 0.82
CA PRO A 40 -4.60 -7.61 1.48
C PRO A 40 -5.88 -7.81 0.68
N ASN A 41 -7.03 -7.79 1.37
CA ASN A 41 -8.29 -7.77 0.66
C ASN A 41 -8.48 -6.40 0.00
N LEU A 42 -9.48 -6.28 -0.85
CA LEU A 42 -9.70 -5.07 -1.64
C LEU A 42 -9.88 -3.83 -0.76
N LEU A 43 -10.68 -3.93 0.29
CA LEU A 43 -10.95 -2.79 1.16
C LEU A 43 -9.70 -2.34 1.88
N LEU A 44 -8.92 -3.27 2.40
CA LEU A 44 -7.67 -2.95 3.10
C LEU A 44 -6.66 -2.32 2.14
N ALA A 45 -6.53 -2.86 0.94
CA ALA A 45 -5.64 -2.31 -0.08
C ALA A 45 -6.04 -0.86 -0.43
N TYR A 46 -7.32 -0.61 -0.60
CA TYR A 46 -7.84 0.72 -0.87
C TYR A 46 -7.53 1.69 0.28
N ASN A 47 -7.77 1.24 1.52
CA ASN A 47 -7.53 2.08 2.70
C ASN A 47 -6.05 2.43 2.85
N ILE A 48 -5.16 1.48 2.57
CA ILE A 48 -3.72 1.72 2.59
C ILE A 48 -3.35 2.78 1.55
N ALA A 49 -3.79 2.62 0.31
CA ALA A 49 -3.49 3.58 -0.76
C ALA A 49 -4.05 4.96 -0.42
N ASN A 50 -5.27 5.02 0.08
CA ASN A 50 -5.92 6.28 0.45
C ASN A 50 -5.16 6.99 1.58
N THR A 51 -4.70 6.24 2.58
CA THR A 51 -3.91 6.79 3.68
C THR A 51 -2.57 7.34 3.19
N LEU A 52 -1.96 6.67 2.22
CA LEU A 52 -0.70 7.11 1.63
C LEU A 52 -0.90 8.25 0.62
N GLY A 53 -2.15 8.54 0.25
CA GLY A 53 -2.47 9.65 -0.65
C GLY A 53 -2.14 9.38 -2.11
N VAL A 54 -2.11 8.12 -2.51
CA VAL A 54 -1.75 7.72 -3.88
C VAL A 54 -2.76 6.73 -4.43
N CYS A 55 -2.67 6.50 -5.74
CA CYS A 55 -3.47 5.50 -6.43
C CYS A 55 -3.07 4.10 -5.98
N ILE A 56 -4.05 3.19 -5.88
CA ILE A 56 -3.78 1.81 -5.49
C ILE A 56 -2.76 1.14 -6.43
N TYR A 57 -2.74 1.53 -7.70
CA TYR A 57 -1.78 1.01 -8.67
C TYR A 57 -0.36 1.50 -8.42
N GLU A 58 -0.19 2.60 -7.69
CA GLU A 58 1.12 3.07 -7.30
C GLU A 58 1.65 2.31 -6.08
N VAL A 59 0.75 1.80 -5.24
CA VAL A 59 1.12 1.04 -4.05
C VAL A 59 1.42 -0.41 -4.38
N PHE A 60 0.54 -1.03 -5.17
CA PHE A 60 0.61 -2.46 -5.47
C PHE A 60 0.93 -2.70 -6.93
N ASP A 61 1.85 -3.62 -7.17
CA ASP A 61 2.31 -3.98 -8.50
C ASP A 61 1.49 -5.16 -9.02
N PHE A 62 0.33 -4.85 -9.61
CA PHE A 62 -0.61 -5.87 -10.06
C PHE A 62 -0.15 -6.62 -11.31
N ASP A 63 0.65 -5.98 -12.16
CA ASP A 63 1.06 -6.57 -13.43
C ASP A 63 2.51 -7.08 -13.42
N GLY A 64 3.20 -6.91 -12.31
CA GLY A 64 4.57 -7.41 -12.17
C GLY A 64 5.63 -6.56 -12.87
N THR A 65 5.29 -5.42 -13.44
CA THR A 65 6.26 -4.57 -14.15
C THR A 65 6.92 -3.54 -13.26
N GLY A 66 6.35 -3.27 -12.10
CA GLY A 66 6.82 -2.20 -11.22
C GLY A 66 6.41 -0.81 -11.67
N LEU A 67 5.56 -0.71 -12.67
CA LEU A 67 5.12 0.56 -13.24
C LEU A 67 3.63 0.76 -12.99
N CYS A 68 3.23 1.98 -12.67
CA CYS A 68 1.81 2.33 -12.60
C CYS A 68 1.32 2.70 -14.00
N VAL A 69 0.79 1.70 -14.72
CA VAL A 69 0.32 1.92 -16.09
C VAL A 69 -0.96 2.74 -16.15
N TYR A 70 -1.58 2.98 -15.01
CA TYR A 70 -2.84 3.71 -14.92
C TYR A 70 -2.70 5.12 -14.38
N SER A 71 -1.47 5.60 -14.16
CA SER A 71 -1.25 6.92 -13.56
C SER A 71 -1.87 8.04 -14.38
N GLU A 72 -1.84 7.93 -15.70
CA GLU A 72 -2.43 8.91 -16.61
C GLU A 72 -3.95 8.91 -16.60
N TYR A 73 -4.58 7.91 -16.01
CA TYR A 73 -6.04 7.79 -15.92
C TYR A 73 -6.60 8.32 -14.60
N HIS A 74 -5.77 8.95 -13.78
CA HIS A 74 -6.20 9.59 -12.54
C HIS A 74 -6.87 8.63 -11.57
N CYS A 75 -6.14 7.62 -11.12
CA CYS A 75 -6.66 6.62 -10.17
C CYS A 75 -6.84 7.21 -8.77
N LYS A 76 -7.70 8.12 -8.61
CA LYS A 76 -8.03 8.71 -7.33
C LYS A 76 -9.40 8.29 -6.88
#